data_cebdfbf260c35e70bd1bd55a3a145021
#
_entry.id   cebdfbf260c35e70bd1bd55a3a145021
#
_cell.length_a   1.000
_cell.length_b   1.000
_cell.length_c   1.000
_cell.angle_alpha   90.00
_cell.angle_beta   90.00
_cell.angle_gamma   90.00
#
_symmetry.space_group_name_H-M   'P 1'
#
loop_
_entity.id
_entity.type
_entity.pdbx_description
1 polymer ?
#
loop_
_entity_poly.entity_id
_entity_poly.type
_entity_poly.pdbx_seq_one_letter_code
_entity_poly.pdbx_strand_id
1 'polypeptide(L)'
;MEFGIAESMCDIDHYLPIAQAADEVGFGLFALGDSIFYPEVAEGDYPYTETGDRSFLDNAPFLDPFQLFAAMSVVTEKIKFTVGVLKLPIRDPVLTAKQVSSLAVLTNERFILGVGLSPWVEDFRACSQDWDSRGKRMDEEIQIIQGLMSGEYFEWKSDYYDIPKIKMCPTPSKCPPIVIGGHSKPAYRRAGQYGNGVNFVSLTEDELVERLAIVNEQRKRFGREDEEFIVQAGIPAFSIDDMKRLEEKGVTQLTVGYRNPYEPDTMTLQQKLDWVRRFGDEVIAKY
;
A
#
# COMPACT_ATOMS: atom_id res chain seq x y z
N MET A 1 -6.70 -16.81 4.02
CA MET A 1 -5.77 -15.64 3.79
C MET A 1 -5.61 -15.40 2.29
N GLU A 2 -5.48 -14.16 1.84
CA GLU A 2 -5.15 -13.85 0.43
C GLU A 2 -3.62 -13.74 0.25
N PHE A 3 -3.11 -14.23 -0.87
CA PHE A 3 -1.71 -14.04 -1.24
C PHE A 3 -1.55 -12.83 -2.15
N GLY A 4 -0.58 -11.98 -1.83
CA GLY A 4 -0.21 -10.82 -2.63
C GLY A 4 1.16 -10.98 -3.25
N ILE A 5 1.35 -10.48 -4.46
CA ILE A 5 2.65 -10.32 -5.08
C ILE A 5 3.09 -8.86 -4.99
N ALA A 6 4.33 -8.60 -4.57
CA ALA A 6 4.92 -7.27 -4.61
C ALA A 6 5.97 -7.21 -5.71
N GLU A 7 5.84 -6.23 -6.60
CA GLU A 7 6.85 -5.94 -7.60
C GLU A 7 7.01 -4.43 -7.77
N SER A 8 8.23 -3.97 -7.83
CA SER A 8 8.58 -2.57 -8.10
C SER A 8 9.98 -2.52 -8.69
N MET A 9 10.31 -1.48 -9.44
CA MET A 9 11.66 -1.27 -9.98
C MET A 9 12.13 -2.39 -10.94
N CYS A 10 11.20 -3.03 -11.64
CA CYS A 10 11.52 -3.96 -12.73
C CYS A 10 11.42 -3.27 -14.09
N ASP A 11 11.84 -3.95 -15.15
CA ASP A 11 11.61 -3.48 -16.51
C ASP A 11 10.12 -3.19 -16.75
N ILE A 12 9.85 -2.07 -17.41
CA ILE A 12 8.48 -1.53 -17.53
C ILE A 12 7.53 -2.50 -18.25
N ASP A 13 8.02 -3.24 -19.22
CA ASP A 13 7.27 -4.22 -19.99
C ASP A 13 6.99 -5.53 -19.22
N HIS A 14 7.60 -5.74 -18.04
CA HIS A 14 7.32 -6.89 -17.20
C HIS A 14 6.01 -6.79 -16.41
N TYR A 15 5.56 -5.59 -16.06
CA TYR A 15 4.44 -5.40 -15.14
C TYR A 15 3.12 -6.02 -15.60
N LEU A 16 2.70 -5.77 -16.83
CA LEU A 16 1.41 -6.26 -17.32
C LEU A 16 1.39 -7.80 -17.46
N PRO A 17 2.42 -8.46 -18.04
CA PRO A 17 2.46 -9.92 -18.08
C PRO A 17 2.48 -10.56 -16.69
N ILE A 18 3.18 -9.98 -15.70
CA ILE A 18 3.22 -10.50 -14.33
C ILE A 18 1.84 -10.34 -13.68
N ALA A 19 1.19 -9.18 -13.82
CA ALA A 19 -0.14 -8.95 -13.26
C ALA A 19 -1.17 -9.91 -13.84
N GLN A 20 -1.15 -10.13 -15.16
CA GLN A 20 -2.04 -11.09 -15.83
C GLN A 20 -1.79 -12.52 -15.31
N ALA A 21 -0.53 -12.98 -15.28
CA ALA A 21 -0.21 -14.31 -14.78
C ALA A 21 -0.60 -14.49 -13.31
N ALA A 22 -0.41 -13.48 -12.47
CA ALA A 22 -0.80 -13.51 -11.07
C ALA A 22 -2.33 -13.63 -10.90
N ASP A 23 -3.10 -12.88 -11.70
CA ASP A 23 -4.56 -12.97 -11.71
C ASP A 23 -5.05 -14.36 -12.13
N GLU A 24 -4.44 -14.93 -13.19
CA GLU A 24 -4.77 -16.25 -13.75
C GLU A 24 -4.55 -17.37 -12.72
N VAL A 25 -3.47 -17.32 -11.93
CA VAL A 25 -3.15 -18.38 -10.95
C VAL A 25 -3.76 -18.16 -9.58
N GLY A 26 -4.49 -17.04 -9.36
CA GLY A 26 -5.29 -16.83 -8.16
C GLY A 26 -4.62 -15.99 -7.06
N PHE A 27 -3.60 -15.18 -7.38
CA PHE A 27 -3.18 -14.15 -6.42
C PHE A 27 -4.33 -13.17 -6.16
N GLY A 28 -4.55 -12.86 -4.88
CA GLY A 28 -5.60 -11.93 -4.46
C GLY A 28 -5.19 -10.46 -4.51
N LEU A 29 -3.87 -10.16 -4.54
CA LEU A 29 -3.36 -8.79 -4.41
C LEU A 29 -2.10 -8.56 -5.25
N PHE A 30 -2.00 -7.40 -5.89
CA PHE A 30 -0.78 -6.87 -6.50
C PHE A 30 -0.38 -5.58 -5.78
N ALA A 31 0.81 -5.55 -5.20
CA ALA A 31 1.32 -4.43 -4.43
C ALA A 31 2.44 -3.70 -5.19
N LEU A 32 2.36 -2.36 -5.25
CA LEU A 32 3.40 -1.48 -5.76
C LEU A 32 3.92 -0.54 -4.67
N GLY A 33 5.19 -0.18 -4.75
CA GLY A 33 5.75 0.92 -3.96
C GLY A 33 5.37 2.29 -4.54
N ASP A 34 5.68 3.35 -3.79
CA ASP A 34 5.57 4.74 -4.24
C ASP A 34 6.91 5.46 -4.02
N SER A 35 7.52 5.93 -5.11
CA SER A 35 8.68 6.81 -5.09
C SER A 35 8.59 7.79 -6.26
N ILE A 36 8.82 9.07 -5.98
CA ILE A 36 8.61 10.13 -6.99
C ILE A 36 9.92 10.60 -7.64
N PHE A 37 11.04 10.43 -6.97
CA PHE A 37 12.38 10.75 -7.47
C PHE A 37 13.46 10.14 -6.58
N TYR A 38 14.70 10.20 -7.05
CA TYR A 38 15.91 9.96 -6.27
C TYR A 38 16.71 11.27 -6.16
N PRO A 39 17.07 11.77 -4.95
CA PRO A 39 17.80 13.01 -4.79
C PRO A 39 19.30 12.80 -5.04
N GLU A 40 19.99 13.80 -5.61
CA GLU A 40 21.45 13.80 -5.75
C GLU A 40 22.17 13.67 -4.38
N VAL A 41 21.62 14.34 -3.37
CA VAL A 41 22.09 14.23 -1.98
C VAL A 41 20.96 13.71 -1.11
N ALA A 42 21.12 12.49 -0.62
CA ALA A 42 20.16 11.85 0.27
C ALA A 42 20.36 12.30 1.71
N GLU A 43 19.31 12.82 2.34
CA GLU A 43 19.30 13.20 3.76
C GLU A 43 18.68 12.07 4.58
N GLY A 44 19.46 11.49 5.51
CA GLY A 44 19.00 10.42 6.41
C GLY A 44 19.02 9.02 5.79
N ASP A 45 18.88 8.05 6.69
CA ASP A 45 18.98 6.64 6.37
C ASP A 45 17.65 6.04 5.90
N TYR A 46 17.73 5.01 5.08
CA TYR A 46 16.56 4.22 4.69
C TYR A 46 16.25 3.17 5.79
N PRO A 47 15.05 3.19 6.39
CA PRO A 47 14.77 2.40 7.58
C PRO A 47 14.64 0.90 7.35
N TYR A 48 14.65 0.42 6.11
CA TYR A 48 14.42 -0.98 5.74
C TYR A 48 15.63 -1.67 5.13
N THR A 49 16.79 -1.01 5.06
CA THR A 49 18.07 -1.63 4.74
C THR A 49 18.98 -1.62 5.97
N GLU A 50 19.82 -2.65 6.12
CA GLU A 50 20.72 -2.78 7.28
C GLU A 50 21.72 -1.62 7.39
N THR A 51 22.14 -1.09 6.26
CA THR A 51 23.14 0.00 6.17
C THR A 51 22.54 1.39 6.14
N GLY A 52 21.20 1.50 6.06
CA GLY A 52 20.53 2.78 5.79
C GLY A 52 20.66 3.27 4.33
N ASP A 53 21.40 2.53 3.50
CA ASP A 53 21.61 2.90 2.11
C ASP A 53 20.32 2.80 1.28
N ARG A 54 20.10 3.78 0.41
CA ARG A 54 18.99 3.83 -0.53
C ARG A 54 19.44 4.02 -1.98
N SER A 55 20.72 3.79 -2.28
CA SER A 55 21.29 3.93 -3.62
C SER A 55 20.67 2.96 -4.64
N PHE A 56 20.02 1.88 -4.18
CA PHE A 56 19.25 0.97 -5.04
C PHE A 56 18.10 1.66 -5.78
N LEU A 57 17.70 2.87 -5.34
CA LEU A 57 16.69 3.69 -6.03
C LEU A 57 17.27 4.55 -7.16
N ASP A 58 18.61 4.71 -7.22
CA ASP A 58 19.23 5.49 -8.28
C ASP A 58 19.00 4.80 -9.63
N ASN A 59 18.44 5.55 -10.58
CA ASN A 59 18.01 5.05 -11.89
C ASN A 59 16.98 3.91 -11.86
N ALA A 60 16.41 3.57 -10.71
CA ALA A 60 15.35 2.55 -10.63
C ALA A 60 14.07 3.04 -11.32
N PRO A 61 13.44 2.24 -12.21
CA PRO A 61 12.23 2.63 -12.93
C PRO A 61 11.02 2.56 -12.00
N PHE A 62 10.70 3.67 -11.33
CA PHE A 62 9.51 3.79 -10.50
C PHE A 62 8.39 4.49 -11.28
N LEU A 63 7.37 3.73 -11.67
CA LEU A 63 6.16 4.29 -12.28
C LEU A 63 5.18 4.75 -11.20
N ASP A 64 4.40 5.79 -11.51
CA ASP A 64 3.30 6.21 -10.64
C ASP A 64 2.28 5.07 -10.48
N PRO A 65 1.95 4.65 -9.24
CA PRO A 65 1.13 3.48 -9.00
C PRO A 65 -0.30 3.61 -9.53
N PHE A 66 -0.90 4.82 -9.56
CA PHE A 66 -2.25 4.99 -10.10
C PHE A 66 -2.31 4.72 -11.60
N GLN A 67 -1.30 5.18 -12.33
CA GLN A 67 -1.22 4.97 -13.78
C GLN A 67 -0.96 3.51 -14.10
N LEU A 68 -0.05 2.87 -13.36
CA LEU A 68 0.30 1.47 -13.60
C LEU A 68 -0.86 0.52 -13.24
N PHE A 69 -1.56 0.75 -12.14
CA PHE A 69 -2.75 -0.03 -11.79
C PHE A 69 -3.90 0.14 -12.79
N ALA A 70 -4.08 1.35 -13.34
CA ALA A 70 -5.06 1.57 -14.42
C ALA A 70 -4.72 0.71 -15.65
N ALA A 71 -3.44 0.63 -16.04
CA ALA A 71 -2.99 -0.24 -17.12
C ALA A 71 -3.16 -1.73 -16.78
N MET A 72 -2.76 -2.16 -15.58
CA MET A 72 -2.93 -3.54 -15.12
C MET A 72 -4.40 -3.98 -15.07
N SER A 73 -5.31 -3.07 -14.75
CA SER A 73 -6.73 -3.39 -14.63
C SER A 73 -7.37 -3.84 -15.96
N VAL A 74 -6.76 -3.49 -17.10
CA VAL A 74 -7.24 -3.87 -18.44
C VAL A 74 -6.90 -5.33 -18.77
N VAL A 75 -5.85 -5.89 -18.15
CA VAL A 75 -5.38 -7.26 -18.41
C VAL A 75 -5.67 -8.23 -17.26
N THR A 76 -6.45 -7.79 -16.25
CA THR A 76 -6.78 -8.58 -15.05
C THR A 76 -8.26 -8.46 -14.72
N GLU A 77 -8.82 -9.50 -14.07
CA GLU A 77 -10.26 -9.55 -13.76
C GLU A 77 -10.55 -9.57 -12.25
N LYS A 78 -9.69 -10.20 -11.42
CA LYS A 78 -9.97 -10.53 -10.00
C LYS A 78 -9.00 -9.90 -9.04
N ILE A 79 -7.71 -9.87 -9.39
CA ILE A 79 -6.65 -9.40 -8.50
C ILE A 79 -6.90 -7.96 -8.06
N LYS A 80 -6.76 -7.71 -6.76
CA LYS A 80 -6.85 -6.38 -6.17
C LYS A 80 -5.50 -5.65 -6.28
N PHE A 81 -5.52 -4.34 -6.19
CA PHE A 81 -4.33 -3.50 -6.27
C PHE A 81 -4.15 -2.72 -4.98
N THR A 82 -2.92 -2.61 -4.50
CA THR A 82 -2.60 -1.78 -3.33
C THR A 82 -1.26 -1.06 -3.48
N VAL A 83 -1.18 0.15 -2.94
CA VAL A 83 0.10 0.84 -2.78
C VAL A 83 0.67 0.48 -1.41
N GLY A 84 1.91 0.07 -1.36
CA GLY A 84 2.52 -0.33 -0.10
C GLY A 84 3.76 0.51 0.28
N VAL A 85 3.64 1.81 0.60
CA VAL A 85 2.44 2.65 0.77
C VAL A 85 2.57 3.95 -0.03
N LEU A 86 1.44 4.58 -0.36
CA LEU A 86 1.43 5.91 -0.96
C LEU A 86 1.92 6.94 0.07
N LYS A 87 2.86 7.80 -0.31
CA LYS A 87 3.34 8.92 0.52
C LYS A 87 2.28 10.02 0.52
N LEU A 88 1.23 9.87 1.35
CA LEU A 88 0.04 10.72 1.28
C LEU A 88 0.34 12.20 1.56
N PRO A 89 1.09 12.60 2.63
CA PRO A 89 1.21 14.01 3.00
C PRO A 89 2.10 14.87 2.09
N ILE A 90 2.65 14.30 1.02
CA ILE A 90 3.35 15.10 0.00
C ILE A 90 2.41 15.49 -1.15
N ARG A 91 1.14 15.07 -1.11
CA ARG A 91 0.15 15.20 -2.18
C ARG A 91 -0.99 16.13 -1.77
N ASP A 92 -1.67 16.72 -2.73
CA ASP A 92 -2.92 17.42 -2.49
C ASP A 92 -4.05 16.41 -2.25
N PRO A 93 -4.83 16.53 -1.16
CA PRO A 93 -5.85 15.53 -0.81
C PRO A 93 -7.03 15.49 -1.80
N VAL A 94 -7.40 16.60 -2.43
CA VAL A 94 -8.50 16.65 -3.41
C VAL A 94 -8.08 15.98 -4.71
N LEU A 95 -6.87 16.26 -5.19
CA LEU A 95 -6.31 15.60 -6.38
C LEU A 95 -6.10 14.11 -6.12
N THR A 96 -5.58 13.75 -4.95
CA THR A 96 -5.42 12.34 -4.56
C THR A 96 -6.76 11.63 -4.47
N ALA A 97 -7.78 12.25 -3.86
CA ALA A 97 -9.14 11.71 -3.83
C ALA A 97 -9.68 11.48 -5.26
N LYS A 98 -9.39 12.39 -6.20
CA LYS A 98 -9.80 12.22 -7.59
C LYS A 98 -9.09 11.05 -8.28
N GLN A 99 -7.80 10.86 -8.04
CA GLN A 99 -7.05 9.70 -8.55
C GLN A 99 -7.59 8.38 -7.97
N VAL A 100 -7.78 8.33 -6.65
CA VAL A 100 -8.36 7.17 -5.93
C VAL A 100 -9.74 6.83 -6.46
N SER A 101 -10.63 7.82 -6.59
CA SER A 101 -11.98 7.66 -7.12
C SER A 101 -11.98 7.08 -8.54
N SER A 102 -11.19 7.69 -9.42
CA SER A 102 -11.08 7.26 -10.81
C SER A 102 -10.56 5.83 -10.91
N LEU A 103 -9.49 5.52 -10.16
CA LEU A 103 -8.91 4.18 -10.18
C LEU A 103 -9.85 3.13 -9.60
N ALA A 104 -10.54 3.43 -8.49
CA ALA A 104 -11.50 2.51 -7.88
C ALA A 104 -12.62 2.14 -8.86
N VAL A 105 -13.15 3.12 -9.60
CA VAL A 105 -14.17 2.88 -10.63
C VAL A 105 -13.60 2.08 -11.81
N LEU A 106 -12.43 2.46 -12.34
CA LEU A 106 -11.78 1.78 -13.46
C LEU A 106 -11.42 0.32 -13.16
N THR A 107 -11.01 0.05 -11.92
CA THR A 107 -10.66 -1.30 -11.47
C THR A 107 -11.86 -2.14 -11.03
N ASN A 108 -13.08 -1.64 -11.19
CA ASN A 108 -14.29 -2.28 -10.65
C ASN A 108 -14.17 -2.58 -9.14
N GLU A 109 -13.78 -1.55 -8.38
CA GLU A 109 -13.63 -1.55 -6.91
C GLU A 109 -12.58 -2.53 -6.36
N ARG A 110 -11.61 -2.93 -7.18
CA ARG A 110 -10.47 -3.79 -6.80
C ARG A 110 -9.28 -3.00 -6.24
N PHE A 111 -9.45 -1.76 -5.81
CA PHE A 111 -8.37 -0.93 -5.28
C PHE A 111 -8.43 -0.81 -3.76
N ILE A 112 -7.28 -0.94 -3.11
CA ILE A 112 -7.04 -0.71 -1.69
C ILE A 112 -6.03 0.42 -1.57
N LEU A 113 -6.37 1.48 -0.86
CA LEU A 113 -5.50 2.64 -0.67
C LEU A 113 -4.56 2.43 0.51
N GLY A 114 -3.37 1.90 0.26
CA GLY A 114 -2.31 1.86 1.28
C GLY A 114 -1.62 3.20 1.40
N VAL A 115 -1.56 3.78 2.59
CA VAL A 115 -1.02 5.13 2.84
C VAL A 115 -0.03 5.15 4.00
N GLY A 116 0.97 6.02 3.89
CA GLY A 116 1.97 6.24 4.93
C GLY A 116 2.60 7.62 4.84
N LEU A 117 3.47 7.89 5.81
CA LEU A 117 4.36 9.05 5.77
C LEU A 117 5.59 8.69 4.93
N SER A 118 6.11 9.62 4.14
CA SER A 118 7.46 9.45 3.62
C SER A 118 8.47 9.51 4.76
N PRO A 119 9.51 8.67 4.76
CA PRO A 119 10.64 8.81 5.67
C PRO A 119 11.60 9.93 5.28
N TRP A 120 11.40 10.57 4.12
CA TRP A 120 12.37 11.49 3.52
C TRP A 120 11.87 12.93 3.50
N VAL A 121 12.65 13.82 4.09
CA VAL A 121 12.36 15.26 4.14
C VAL A 121 12.42 15.89 2.75
N GLU A 122 13.23 15.35 1.85
CA GLU A 122 13.37 15.82 0.47
C GLU A 122 12.07 15.74 -0.32
N ASP A 123 11.26 14.68 -0.09
CA ASP A 123 9.94 14.54 -0.71
C ASP A 123 9.04 15.73 -0.37
N PHE A 124 9.04 16.14 0.90
CA PHE A 124 8.23 17.27 1.37
C PHE A 124 8.73 18.59 0.80
N ARG A 125 10.04 18.78 0.80
CA ARG A 125 10.67 20.00 0.24
C ARG A 125 10.38 20.15 -1.25
N ALA A 126 10.55 19.08 -2.03
CA ALA A 126 10.29 19.10 -3.47
C ALA A 126 8.81 19.29 -3.81
N CYS A 127 7.91 18.77 -2.97
CA CYS A 127 6.47 18.93 -3.15
C CYS A 127 5.91 20.20 -2.46
N SER A 128 6.76 21.06 -1.91
CA SER A 128 6.37 22.31 -1.20
C SER A 128 5.43 22.04 -0.02
N GLN A 129 5.67 20.92 0.69
CA GLN A 129 4.89 20.50 1.84
C GLN A 129 5.72 20.64 3.13
N ASP A 130 5.03 20.98 4.22
CA ASP A 130 5.67 21.09 5.53
C ASP A 130 5.92 19.71 6.14
N TRP A 131 7.17 19.46 6.56
CA TRP A 131 7.59 18.22 7.17
C TRP A 131 7.01 18.01 8.57
N ASP A 132 6.97 19.05 9.40
CA ASP A 132 6.63 18.92 10.81
C ASP A 132 5.15 18.62 11.05
N SER A 133 4.29 19.16 10.20
CA SER A 133 2.83 18.92 10.25
C SER A 133 2.38 17.63 9.56
N ARG A 134 3.27 16.88 8.88
CA ARG A 134 2.91 15.74 8.02
C ARG A 134 1.98 14.72 8.66
N GLY A 135 2.17 14.44 9.96
CA GLY A 135 1.33 13.48 10.67
C GLY A 135 -0.09 13.99 10.91
N LYS A 136 -0.24 15.29 11.24
CA LYS A 136 -1.55 15.93 11.44
C LYS A 136 -2.27 16.10 10.11
N ARG A 137 -1.54 16.53 9.06
CA ARG A 137 -2.10 16.63 7.72
C ARG A 137 -2.60 15.30 7.21
N MET A 138 -1.84 14.20 7.40
CA MET A 138 -2.29 12.86 7.02
C MET A 138 -3.58 12.45 7.73
N ASP A 139 -3.74 12.80 9.01
CA ASP A 139 -4.97 12.52 9.76
C ASP A 139 -6.19 13.23 9.13
N GLU A 140 -6.02 14.44 8.62
CA GLU A 140 -7.07 15.18 7.91
C GLU A 140 -7.26 14.70 6.48
N GLU A 141 -6.17 14.45 5.75
CA GLU A 141 -6.18 13.96 4.36
C GLU A 141 -6.97 12.66 4.20
N ILE A 142 -6.82 11.72 5.15
CA ILE A 142 -7.62 10.50 5.17
C ILE A 142 -9.11 10.81 5.27
N GLN A 143 -9.50 11.71 6.15
CA GLN A 143 -10.90 12.09 6.37
C GLN A 143 -11.46 12.88 5.16
N ILE A 144 -10.63 13.74 4.56
CA ILE A 144 -10.99 14.47 3.33
C ILE A 144 -11.26 13.49 2.18
N ILE A 145 -10.36 12.49 1.99
CA ILE A 145 -10.56 11.48 0.96
C ILE A 145 -11.84 10.68 1.23
N GLN A 146 -12.07 10.23 2.46
CA GLN A 146 -13.28 9.50 2.83
C GLN A 146 -14.55 10.34 2.59
N GLY A 147 -14.51 11.60 2.96
CA GLY A 147 -15.65 12.52 2.75
C GLY A 147 -15.96 12.75 1.27
N LEU A 148 -14.95 12.95 0.44
CA LEU A 148 -15.11 13.14 -1.00
C LEU A 148 -15.57 11.86 -1.72
N MET A 149 -15.24 10.66 -1.17
CA MET A 149 -15.72 9.37 -1.72
C MET A 149 -17.20 9.10 -1.44
N SER A 150 -17.85 9.86 -0.57
CA SER A 150 -19.29 9.70 -0.27
C SER A 150 -20.20 9.95 -1.48
N GLY A 151 -19.70 10.68 -2.49
CA GLY A 151 -20.51 11.12 -3.62
C GLY A 151 -21.51 12.25 -3.28
N GLU A 152 -21.48 12.77 -2.06
CA GLU A 152 -22.26 13.89 -1.61
C GLU A 152 -21.45 15.20 -1.56
N TYR A 153 -22.11 16.34 -1.33
CA TYR A 153 -21.40 17.60 -1.12
C TYR A 153 -20.62 17.55 0.19
N PHE A 154 -19.32 17.78 0.11
CA PHE A 154 -18.38 17.75 1.21
C PHE A 154 -17.60 19.07 1.28
N GLU A 155 -17.32 19.56 2.49
CA GLU A 155 -16.46 20.69 2.78
C GLU A 155 -15.53 20.36 3.96
N TRP A 156 -14.36 20.99 4.00
CA TRP A 156 -13.41 20.84 5.11
C TRP A 156 -12.76 22.16 5.41
N LYS A 157 -12.64 22.51 6.68
CA LYS A 157 -11.93 23.70 7.12
C LYS A 157 -11.11 23.40 8.38
N SER A 158 -9.82 23.68 8.29
CA SER A 158 -8.86 23.52 9.39
C SER A 158 -7.71 24.53 9.24
N ASP A 159 -6.67 24.38 10.06
CA ASP A 159 -5.45 25.16 9.92
C ASP A 159 -4.61 24.73 8.70
N TYR A 160 -4.84 23.54 8.15
CA TYR A 160 -4.06 22.97 7.03
C TYR A 160 -4.81 22.99 5.71
N TYR A 161 -6.13 22.90 5.73
CA TYR A 161 -6.96 22.78 4.52
C TYR A 161 -8.20 23.66 4.61
N ASP A 162 -8.50 24.37 3.52
CA ASP A 162 -9.73 25.12 3.32
C ASP A 162 -10.37 24.67 1.99
N ILE A 163 -11.22 23.65 2.07
CA ILE A 163 -11.87 23.03 0.91
C ILE A 163 -13.31 23.51 0.87
N PRO A 164 -13.70 24.27 -0.16
CA PRO A 164 -15.08 24.73 -0.29
C PRO A 164 -16.02 23.54 -0.50
N LYS A 165 -17.32 23.77 -0.34
CA LYS A 165 -18.34 22.74 -0.52
C LYS A 165 -18.37 22.23 -1.96
N ILE A 166 -17.78 21.05 -2.19
CA ILE A 166 -17.61 20.43 -3.50
C ILE A 166 -18.18 19.01 -3.51
N LYS A 167 -18.44 18.48 -4.71
CA LYS A 167 -18.89 17.11 -4.94
C LYS A 167 -18.00 16.43 -5.96
N MET A 168 -17.55 15.21 -5.68
CA MET A 168 -16.73 14.42 -6.57
C MET A 168 -17.58 13.48 -7.42
N CYS A 169 -17.21 13.32 -8.69
CA CYS A 169 -17.83 12.39 -9.62
C CYS A 169 -16.80 11.97 -10.70
N PRO A 170 -16.72 10.65 -11.08
CA PRO A 170 -17.44 9.54 -10.47
C PRO A 170 -16.92 9.23 -9.06
N THR A 171 -17.70 8.49 -8.27
CA THR A 171 -17.24 7.86 -7.02
C THR A 171 -17.56 6.39 -7.07
N PRO A 172 -16.76 5.52 -6.43
CA PRO A 172 -17.09 4.10 -6.28
C PRO A 172 -18.32 3.93 -5.37
N SER A 173 -18.91 2.74 -5.35
CA SER A 173 -20.07 2.44 -4.49
C SER A 173 -19.73 2.50 -3.02
N LYS A 174 -18.47 2.23 -2.68
CA LYS A 174 -17.90 2.35 -1.32
C LYS A 174 -16.52 2.99 -1.40
N CYS A 175 -16.14 3.76 -0.39
CA CYS A 175 -14.77 4.23 -0.25
C CYS A 175 -13.82 3.02 -0.27
N PRO A 176 -12.76 3.01 -1.09
CA PRO A 176 -11.75 1.98 -1.05
C PRO A 176 -11.20 1.79 0.36
N PRO A 177 -10.96 0.56 0.83
CA PRO A 177 -10.34 0.35 2.13
C PRO A 177 -9.02 1.12 2.24
N ILE A 178 -8.82 1.81 3.36
CA ILE A 178 -7.60 2.57 3.65
C ILE A 178 -6.74 1.76 4.61
N VAL A 179 -5.55 1.34 4.14
CA VAL A 179 -4.58 0.57 4.91
C VAL A 179 -3.42 1.46 5.32
N ILE A 180 -3.14 1.52 6.61
CA ILE A 180 -2.13 2.42 7.18
C ILE A 180 -0.79 1.70 7.31
N GLY A 181 0.26 2.23 6.70
CA GLY A 181 1.63 1.79 6.91
C GLY A 181 2.38 2.60 7.96
N GLY A 182 3.44 1.98 8.49
CA GLY A 182 4.35 2.58 9.46
C GLY A 182 4.39 1.85 10.79
N HIS A 183 5.54 1.96 11.48
CA HIS A 183 5.88 1.17 12.67
C HIS A 183 5.94 2.02 13.95
N SER A 184 5.19 3.12 14.00
CA SER A 184 5.17 4.02 15.15
C SER A 184 3.82 4.02 15.88
N LYS A 185 3.83 4.38 17.17
CA LYS A 185 2.59 4.53 17.95
C LYS A 185 1.54 5.44 17.26
N PRO A 186 1.93 6.61 16.66
CA PRO A 186 0.98 7.40 15.88
C PRO A 186 0.40 6.68 14.66
N ALA A 187 1.18 5.83 13.97
CA ALA A 187 0.67 5.03 12.86
C ALA A 187 -0.36 4.00 13.33
N TYR A 188 -0.10 3.31 14.45
CA TYR A 188 -1.04 2.34 15.03
C TYR A 188 -2.34 3.00 15.52
N ARG A 189 -2.23 4.20 16.14
CA ARG A 189 -3.42 5.00 16.48
C ARG A 189 -4.23 5.35 15.23
N ARG A 190 -3.56 5.80 14.18
CA ARG A 190 -4.20 6.16 12.89
C ARG A 190 -4.89 4.96 12.26
N ALA A 191 -4.25 3.80 12.26
CA ALA A 191 -4.84 2.56 11.76
C ALA A 191 -6.12 2.20 12.54
N GLY A 192 -6.09 2.28 13.86
CA GLY A 192 -7.27 2.00 14.70
C GLY A 192 -8.38 3.04 14.58
N GLN A 193 -8.04 4.32 14.37
CA GLN A 193 -9.00 5.43 14.35
C GLN A 193 -9.63 5.64 12.99
N TYR A 194 -8.86 5.59 11.92
CA TYR A 194 -9.29 6.00 10.57
C TYR A 194 -9.14 4.90 9.51
N GLY A 195 -8.24 3.92 9.74
CA GLY A 195 -7.92 2.88 8.77
C GLY A 195 -8.92 1.74 8.74
N ASN A 196 -8.97 1.05 7.60
CA ASN A 196 -9.61 -0.25 7.44
C ASN A 196 -8.59 -1.39 7.47
N GLY A 197 -7.33 -1.08 7.75
CA GLY A 197 -6.26 -2.05 7.83
C GLY A 197 -4.92 -1.44 8.22
N VAL A 198 -3.94 -2.32 8.36
CA VAL A 198 -2.54 -2.01 8.65
C VAL A 198 -1.62 -2.79 7.70
N ASN A 199 -0.52 -2.17 7.30
CA ASN A 199 0.52 -2.82 6.51
C ASN A 199 1.80 -2.94 7.35
N PHE A 200 2.24 -4.17 7.57
CA PHE A 200 3.44 -4.53 8.29
C PHE A 200 4.49 -5.09 7.32
N VAL A 201 5.69 -4.53 7.35
CA VAL A 201 6.83 -4.99 6.56
C VAL A 201 8.05 -5.16 7.46
N SER A 202 8.93 -6.08 7.12
CA SER A 202 10.21 -6.29 7.83
C SER A 202 10.06 -6.51 9.34
N LEU A 203 9.06 -7.30 9.75
CA LEU A 203 8.84 -7.71 11.13
C LEU A 203 9.08 -9.21 11.30
N THR A 204 9.48 -9.61 12.48
CA THR A 204 9.36 -10.99 12.95
C THR A 204 7.92 -11.34 13.30
N GLU A 205 7.60 -12.63 13.43
CA GLU A 205 6.26 -13.06 13.84
C GLU A 205 5.87 -12.53 15.23
N ASP A 206 6.80 -12.48 16.16
CA ASP A 206 6.55 -11.98 17.52
C ASP A 206 6.27 -10.46 17.51
N GLU A 207 7.03 -9.71 16.73
CA GLU A 207 6.79 -8.28 16.54
C GLU A 207 5.44 -8.03 15.86
N LEU A 208 5.03 -8.84 14.88
CA LEU A 208 3.71 -8.75 14.26
C LEU A 208 2.62 -8.85 15.33
N VAL A 209 2.67 -9.88 16.18
CA VAL A 209 1.67 -10.11 17.24
C VAL A 209 1.63 -8.93 18.21
N GLU A 210 2.79 -8.45 18.67
CA GLU A 210 2.89 -7.29 19.56
C GLU A 210 2.27 -6.03 18.91
N ARG A 211 2.64 -5.73 17.65
CA ARG A 211 2.17 -4.53 16.95
C ARG A 211 0.67 -4.61 16.65
N LEU A 212 0.19 -5.78 16.23
CA LEU A 212 -1.24 -5.99 15.97
C LEU A 212 -2.07 -5.86 17.24
N ALA A 213 -1.57 -6.31 18.40
CA ALA A 213 -2.24 -6.10 19.69
C ALA A 213 -2.40 -4.60 19.99
N ILE A 214 -1.35 -3.78 19.74
CA ILE A 214 -1.44 -2.32 19.91
C ILE A 214 -2.49 -1.71 18.97
N VAL A 215 -2.51 -2.13 17.71
CA VAL A 215 -3.52 -1.66 16.74
C VAL A 215 -4.93 -2.02 17.20
N ASN A 216 -5.15 -3.26 17.66
CA ASN A 216 -6.45 -3.73 18.14
C ASN A 216 -6.91 -2.98 19.41
N GLU A 217 -5.98 -2.61 20.31
CA GLU A 217 -6.28 -1.74 21.43
C GLU A 217 -6.78 -0.36 20.96
N GLN A 218 -6.13 0.22 19.93
CA GLN A 218 -6.61 1.48 19.35
C GLN A 218 -7.97 1.31 18.68
N ARG A 219 -8.21 0.24 17.92
CA ARG A 219 -9.54 -0.05 17.33
C ARG A 219 -10.62 -0.08 18.41
N LYS A 220 -10.38 -0.80 19.51
CA LYS A 220 -11.28 -0.84 20.66
C LYS A 220 -11.51 0.53 21.29
N ARG A 221 -10.43 1.33 21.45
CA ARG A 221 -10.53 2.69 21.99
C ARG A 221 -11.45 3.60 21.16
N PHE A 222 -11.50 3.39 19.85
CA PHE A 222 -12.33 4.14 18.92
C PHE A 222 -13.65 3.44 18.56
N GLY A 223 -14.02 2.33 19.24
CA GLY A 223 -15.27 1.59 19.04
C GLY A 223 -15.36 0.92 17.68
N ARG A 224 -14.22 0.44 17.14
CA ARG A 224 -14.12 -0.18 15.81
C ARG A 224 -13.59 -1.61 15.85
N GLU A 225 -13.63 -2.27 17.00
CA GLU A 225 -13.13 -3.63 17.18
C GLU A 225 -13.86 -4.68 16.35
N ASP A 226 -15.15 -4.48 16.09
CA ASP A 226 -16.01 -5.43 15.37
C ASP A 226 -16.05 -5.19 13.85
N GLU A 227 -15.39 -4.11 13.36
CA GLU A 227 -15.30 -3.85 11.93
C GLU A 227 -14.33 -4.85 11.26
N GLU A 228 -14.60 -5.20 9.98
CA GLU A 228 -13.61 -5.91 9.17
C GLU A 228 -12.30 -5.12 9.11
N PHE A 229 -11.18 -5.84 9.23
CA PHE A 229 -9.87 -5.18 9.28
C PHE A 229 -8.82 -5.97 8.49
N ILE A 230 -8.18 -5.30 7.56
CA ILE A 230 -7.13 -5.87 6.71
C ILE A 230 -5.80 -5.83 7.46
N VAL A 231 -5.13 -6.97 7.56
CA VAL A 231 -3.76 -7.07 8.06
C VAL A 231 -2.88 -7.55 6.91
N GLN A 232 -2.22 -6.59 6.26
CA GLN A 232 -1.22 -6.88 5.24
C GLN A 232 0.12 -7.13 5.92
N ALA A 233 0.82 -8.19 5.53
CA ALA A 233 2.15 -8.50 6.04
C ALA A 233 3.10 -8.93 4.92
N GLY A 234 4.32 -8.38 4.94
CA GLY A 234 5.47 -8.84 4.16
C GLY A 234 6.48 -9.51 5.10
N ILE A 235 6.19 -10.74 5.50
CA ILE A 235 6.98 -11.54 6.43
C ILE A 235 7.41 -12.82 5.71
N PRO A 236 8.68 -13.27 5.84
CA PRO A 236 9.12 -14.51 5.25
C PRO A 236 8.28 -15.69 5.72
N ALA A 237 7.73 -16.46 4.79
CA ALA A 237 7.01 -17.70 5.04
C ALA A 237 7.48 -18.73 4.00
N PHE A 238 8.08 -19.81 4.46
CA PHE A 238 8.77 -20.78 3.61
C PHE A 238 7.94 -22.05 3.36
N SER A 239 6.84 -22.20 4.08
CA SER A 239 5.94 -23.36 3.98
C SER A 239 4.48 -22.95 4.14
N ILE A 240 3.57 -23.82 3.69
CA ILE A 240 2.13 -23.64 3.92
C ILE A 240 1.80 -23.59 5.42
N ASP A 241 2.51 -24.34 6.25
CA ASP A 241 2.31 -24.33 7.71
C ASP A 241 2.74 -22.98 8.32
N ASP A 242 3.81 -22.35 7.83
CA ASP A 242 4.17 -20.98 8.24
C ASP A 242 3.07 -19.98 7.85
N MET A 243 2.53 -20.11 6.65
CA MET A 243 1.45 -19.25 6.16
C MET A 243 0.17 -19.40 6.98
N LYS A 244 -0.23 -20.63 7.31
CA LYS A 244 -1.38 -20.91 8.20
C LYS A 244 -1.17 -20.35 9.60
N ARG A 245 0.06 -20.47 10.13
CA ARG A 245 0.41 -19.88 11.43
C ARG A 245 0.30 -18.36 11.43
N LEU A 246 0.69 -17.68 10.34
CA LEU A 246 0.51 -16.24 10.18
C LEU A 246 -0.98 -15.86 10.09
N GLU A 247 -1.78 -16.65 9.37
CA GLU A 247 -3.24 -16.46 9.33
C GLU A 247 -3.89 -16.58 10.71
N GLU A 248 -3.51 -17.60 11.50
CA GLU A 248 -3.96 -17.78 12.89
C GLU A 248 -3.57 -16.59 13.79
N LYS A 249 -2.45 -15.91 13.48
CA LYS A 249 -2.01 -14.67 14.13
C LYS A 249 -2.72 -13.40 13.62
N GLY A 250 -3.66 -13.56 12.69
CA GLY A 250 -4.50 -12.47 12.20
C GLY A 250 -4.06 -11.82 10.90
N VAL A 251 -3.06 -12.36 10.20
CA VAL A 251 -2.72 -11.89 8.85
C VAL A 251 -3.84 -12.28 7.88
N THR A 252 -4.37 -11.29 7.17
CA THR A 252 -5.44 -11.50 6.16
C THR A 252 -4.89 -11.50 4.73
N GLN A 253 -3.80 -10.78 4.51
CA GLN A 253 -3.13 -10.67 3.21
C GLN A 253 -1.61 -10.80 3.41
N LEU A 254 -1.03 -11.87 2.86
CA LEU A 254 0.41 -12.13 2.92
C LEU A 254 1.06 -11.76 1.59
N THR A 255 1.94 -10.79 1.61
CA THR A 255 2.71 -10.39 0.43
C THR A 255 3.96 -11.24 0.31
N VAL A 256 4.13 -11.86 -0.84
CA VAL A 256 5.28 -12.69 -1.20
C VAL A 256 6.02 -12.09 -2.40
N GLY A 257 7.26 -12.46 -2.57
CA GLY A 257 8.08 -11.99 -3.69
C GLY A 257 9.11 -13.03 -4.10
N TYR A 258 9.63 -12.90 -5.30
CA TYR A 258 10.63 -13.80 -5.89
C TYR A 258 12.05 -13.24 -5.87
N ARG A 259 12.22 -12.02 -5.40
CA ARG A 259 13.53 -11.36 -5.28
C ARG A 259 13.58 -10.40 -4.09
N ASN A 260 14.76 -10.02 -3.70
CA ASN A 260 14.97 -8.92 -2.78
C ASN A 260 14.73 -7.59 -3.53
N PRO A 261 13.76 -6.75 -3.14
CA PRO A 261 13.47 -5.49 -3.84
C PRO A 261 14.56 -4.43 -3.67
N TYR A 262 15.48 -4.61 -2.72
CA TYR A 262 16.59 -3.69 -2.44
C TYR A 262 17.86 -4.02 -3.23
N GLU A 263 17.79 -5.01 -4.12
CA GLU A 263 18.87 -5.42 -5.00
C GLU A 263 18.47 -5.18 -6.46
N PRO A 264 19.44 -4.97 -7.37
CA PRO A 264 19.16 -4.83 -8.79
C PRO A 264 18.36 -6.02 -9.33
N ASP A 265 17.34 -5.73 -10.14
CA ASP A 265 16.56 -6.77 -10.79
C ASP A 265 17.37 -7.40 -11.94
N THR A 266 17.77 -8.65 -11.77
CA THR A 266 18.49 -9.44 -12.78
C THR A 266 17.65 -10.54 -13.39
N MET A 267 16.37 -10.65 -13.00
CA MET A 267 15.49 -11.71 -13.48
C MET A 267 14.88 -11.34 -14.85
N THR A 268 14.88 -12.31 -15.74
CA THR A 268 14.12 -12.20 -16.99
C THR A 268 12.61 -12.29 -16.73
N LEU A 269 11.80 -11.75 -17.61
CA LEU A 269 10.34 -11.88 -17.55
C LEU A 269 9.93 -13.36 -17.42
N GLN A 270 10.55 -14.26 -18.20
CA GLN A 270 10.20 -15.68 -18.16
C GLN A 270 10.45 -16.30 -16.77
N GLN A 271 11.56 -15.99 -16.13
CA GLN A 271 11.86 -16.47 -14.77
C GLN A 271 10.82 -16.00 -13.75
N LYS A 272 10.35 -14.75 -13.84
CA LYS A 272 9.30 -14.21 -13.00
C LYS A 272 7.96 -14.91 -13.24
N LEU A 273 7.58 -15.10 -14.51
CA LEU A 273 6.34 -15.80 -14.86
C LEU A 273 6.35 -17.26 -14.41
N ASP A 274 7.49 -17.95 -14.55
CA ASP A 274 7.64 -19.33 -14.09
C ASP A 274 7.50 -19.43 -12.57
N TRP A 275 8.04 -18.45 -11.82
CA TRP A 275 7.87 -18.39 -10.37
C TRP A 275 6.39 -18.16 -9.99
N VAL A 276 5.71 -17.20 -10.63
CA VAL A 276 4.29 -16.89 -10.37
C VAL A 276 3.43 -18.13 -10.59
N ARG A 277 3.60 -18.83 -11.71
CA ARG A 277 2.84 -20.06 -12.01
C ARG A 277 3.12 -21.17 -11.01
N ARG A 278 4.39 -21.41 -10.70
CA ARG A 278 4.76 -22.42 -9.71
C ARG A 278 4.18 -22.11 -8.33
N PHE A 279 4.20 -20.85 -7.89
CA PHE A 279 3.57 -20.45 -6.62
C PHE A 279 2.05 -20.70 -6.64
N GLY A 280 1.39 -20.42 -7.75
CA GLY A 280 -0.01 -20.74 -7.95
C GLY A 280 -0.30 -22.24 -7.76
N ASP A 281 0.47 -23.09 -8.46
CA ASP A 281 0.27 -24.54 -8.44
C ASP A 281 0.67 -25.20 -7.11
N GLU A 282 1.76 -24.76 -6.51
CA GLU A 282 2.35 -25.40 -5.33
C GLU A 282 1.80 -24.86 -4.01
N VAL A 283 1.38 -23.60 -3.98
CA VAL A 283 0.91 -22.93 -2.76
C VAL A 283 -0.58 -22.59 -2.84
N ILE A 284 -0.97 -21.69 -3.76
CA ILE A 284 -2.37 -21.18 -3.79
C ILE A 284 -3.39 -22.30 -4.00
N ALA A 285 -3.11 -23.21 -4.92
CA ALA A 285 -4.03 -24.33 -5.21
C ALA A 285 -4.14 -25.36 -4.06
N LYS A 286 -3.22 -25.34 -3.09
CA LYS A 286 -3.17 -26.30 -1.97
C LYS A 286 -3.52 -25.67 -0.62
N TYR A 287 -3.60 -24.34 -0.56
CA TYR A 287 -3.93 -23.60 0.64
C TYR A 287 -5.44 -23.62 0.93
#